data_8f9e269419c89a3f672ba4423d35ae87
#
_entry.id   8f9e269419c89a3f672ba4423d35ae87
#
_cell.length_a   1.000
_cell.length_b   1.000
_cell.length_c   1.000
_cell.angle_alpha   90.00
_cell.angle_beta   90.00
_cell.angle_gamma   90.00
#
_symmetry.space_group_name_H-M   'P 1'
#
loop_
_entity.id
_entity.type
_entity.pdbx_description
1 polymer ?
#
loop_
_entity_poly.entity_id
_entity_poly.type
_entity_poly.pdbx_seq_one_letter_code
_entity_poly.pdbx_strand_id
1 'polypeptide(L)'
;IMPSLVGSEMCIRDRSYVVRVTAPDLEELKRRCNEVKDFYDDLNVKLVRPFGDMLGLHGEFLPASKRYLNDYIQYVTSDFLAGLGFGATQMLGEPEGIYIGYSLDTGRNVYLKPALASQGVKGSVTNALAAAFVGSLGGGKSFSNNMIVYYSVLFGAQALIVDPKAERGRWKETLPEIAHEINIVNLTSEEQNRGLLDPYVIMENPKDSESLAIDILTFLTGISSRDGEKFPVLRKAIRAVTNSEERGLFKVIEELRAEGTTISTSIADHIESFTDYDFAHLLFSDGDVTQSISLEKQLNIIQVADLVLPDKETSFEEYTTMELLSVAMLIVISTFALDFIHTDRSVFKIVDLDEAWSFLQVAQGKTLSMKLVRAGRAMNAGVYFVTQNTDDLLDEKLKNNLGLKFAFRSTDINEIKKTLAFFGVDSEDENNQKRLRDLENGQCLISDLYGRVGVIQFHPIFEDLFHAFDTRPPVRKEVE
;
A
#
# COMPACT_ATOMS: atom_id res chain seq x y z
N ILE A 1 -5.70 54.32 -22.99
CA ILE A 1 -6.93 54.51 -22.19
C ILE A 1 -7.49 53.09 -22.02
N MET A 2 -7.25 52.50 -20.89
CA MET A 2 -7.89 51.24 -20.52
C MET A 2 -9.29 51.54 -19.97
N PRO A 3 -10.37 51.06 -20.58
CA PRO A 3 -11.69 51.21 -20.03
C PRO A 3 -11.87 50.26 -18.83
N SER A 4 -12.19 50.87 -17.70
CA SER A 4 -12.92 50.30 -16.55
C SER A 4 -12.71 48.81 -16.20
N LEU A 5 -11.65 48.53 -15.49
CA LEU A 5 -11.59 47.39 -14.53
C LEU A 5 -12.14 47.89 -13.17
N VAL A 6 -13.33 48.47 -13.17
CA VAL A 6 -14.08 48.81 -11.96
C VAL A 6 -14.99 47.62 -11.68
N GLY A 7 -14.58 46.76 -10.75
CA GLY A 7 -15.47 45.71 -10.24
C GLY A 7 -14.81 44.34 -9.88
N SER A 8 -13.52 44.16 -10.12
CA SER A 8 -12.80 43.00 -9.57
C SER A 8 -11.54 43.49 -8.88
N GLU A 9 -11.28 42.98 -7.68
CA GLU A 9 -10.07 43.27 -6.90
C GLU A 9 -8.79 42.72 -7.55
N MET A 10 -8.63 42.86 -8.88
CA MET A 10 -7.41 42.49 -9.59
C MET A 10 -6.32 43.52 -9.30
N CYS A 11 -5.45 43.21 -8.33
CA CYS A 11 -4.24 43.95 -8.08
C CYS A 11 -3.28 43.74 -9.23
N ILE A 12 -3.05 44.81 -10.02
CA ILE A 12 -1.96 44.87 -11.02
C ILE A 12 -0.66 45.11 -10.29
N ARG A 13 0.35 44.28 -10.55
CA ARG A 13 1.70 44.40 -10.01
C ARG A 13 2.68 44.68 -11.13
N ASP A 14 3.58 45.60 -10.89
CA ASP A 14 4.74 45.84 -11.73
C ASP A 14 5.88 44.90 -11.34
N ARG A 15 6.41 44.15 -12.30
CA ARG A 15 7.50 43.19 -12.09
C ARG A 15 8.50 43.25 -13.25
N SER A 16 9.78 43.12 -12.92
CA SER A 16 10.81 42.74 -13.90
C SER A 16 11.19 41.28 -13.64
N TYR A 17 11.34 40.52 -14.69
CA TYR A 17 11.81 39.15 -14.63
C TYR A 17 13.24 39.11 -15.17
N VAL A 18 14.20 38.83 -14.33
CA VAL A 18 15.62 38.84 -14.69
C VAL A 18 16.24 37.49 -14.36
N VAL A 19 16.88 36.89 -15.38
CA VAL A 19 17.61 35.63 -15.23
C VAL A 19 19.10 35.94 -15.25
N ARG A 20 19.82 35.52 -14.19
CA ARG A 20 21.28 35.67 -14.12
C ARG A 20 21.94 34.33 -14.48
N VAL A 21 22.78 34.36 -15.50
CA VAL A 21 23.61 33.21 -15.90
C VAL A 21 25.06 33.49 -15.56
N THR A 22 25.75 32.56 -14.95
CA THR A 22 27.18 32.66 -14.60
C THR A 22 27.94 31.43 -15.10
N ALA A 23 29.20 31.61 -15.49
CA ALA A 23 30.09 30.57 -15.94
C ALA A 23 31.55 30.95 -15.63
N PRO A 24 32.48 29.98 -15.58
CA PRO A 24 33.88 30.22 -15.29
C PRO A 24 34.62 30.95 -16.44
N ASP A 25 34.15 30.78 -17.67
CA ASP A 25 34.75 31.41 -18.85
C ASP A 25 33.68 31.92 -19.84
N LEU A 26 34.14 32.64 -20.86
CA LEU A 26 33.25 33.30 -21.81
C LEU A 26 32.56 32.32 -22.79
N GLU A 27 33.22 31.25 -23.17
CA GLU A 27 32.65 30.25 -24.09
C GLU A 27 31.54 29.46 -23.41
N GLU A 28 31.78 29.00 -22.20
CA GLU A 28 30.79 28.33 -21.36
C GLU A 28 29.62 29.25 -21.03
N LEU A 29 29.88 30.55 -20.76
CA LEU A 29 28.82 31.52 -20.54
C LEU A 29 27.91 31.68 -21.78
N LYS A 30 28.49 31.74 -22.98
CA LYS A 30 27.70 31.82 -24.22
C LYS A 30 26.84 30.57 -24.41
N ARG A 31 27.41 29.37 -24.17
CA ARG A 31 26.70 28.11 -24.29
C ARG A 31 25.49 28.07 -23.35
N ARG A 32 25.68 28.35 -22.06
CA ARG A 32 24.60 28.41 -21.07
C ARG A 32 23.55 29.45 -21.36
N CYS A 33 23.94 30.62 -21.84
CA CYS A 33 22.99 31.66 -22.23
C CYS A 33 22.09 31.21 -23.40
N ASN A 34 22.65 30.48 -24.37
CA ASN A 34 21.87 29.95 -25.48
C ASN A 34 20.92 28.86 -24.99
N GLU A 35 21.38 27.93 -24.18
CA GLU A 35 20.53 26.88 -23.60
C GLU A 35 19.34 27.45 -22.81
N VAL A 36 19.59 28.45 -21.96
CA VAL A 36 18.52 29.12 -21.22
C VAL A 36 17.56 29.83 -22.17
N LYS A 37 18.09 30.49 -23.20
CA LYS A 37 17.26 31.18 -24.19
C LYS A 37 16.39 30.19 -24.97
N ASP A 38 16.97 29.11 -25.48
CA ASP A 38 16.26 28.07 -26.24
C ASP A 38 15.16 27.42 -25.38
N PHE A 39 15.44 27.12 -24.12
CA PHE A 39 14.46 26.60 -23.18
C PHE A 39 13.24 27.50 -22.99
N TYR A 40 13.46 28.81 -22.87
CA TYR A 40 12.35 29.77 -22.74
C TYR A 40 11.65 30.05 -24.07
N ASP A 41 12.36 30.02 -25.20
CA ASP A 41 11.76 30.15 -26.53
C ASP A 41 10.81 29.00 -26.83
N ASP A 42 11.11 27.76 -26.39
CA ASP A 42 10.23 26.58 -26.45
C ASP A 42 8.94 26.78 -25.65
N LEU A 43 9.01 27.55 -24.56
CA LEU A 43 7.84 27.93 -23.75
C LEU A 43 7.11 29.16 -24.25
N ASN A 44 7.44 29.68 -25.45
CA ASN A 44 6.95 30.94 -26.01
C ASN A 44 7.24 32.17 -25.12
N VAL A 45 8.30 32.14 -24.30
CA VAL A 45 8.77 33.27 -23.49
C VAL A 45 10.06 33.81 -24.08
N LYS A 46 9.99 35.01 -24.63
CA LYS A 46 11.14 35.65 -25.28
C LYS A 46 12.05 36.33 -24.26
N LEU A 47 13.25 35.80 -24.05
CA LEU A 47 14.28 36.44 -23.25
C LEU A 47 15.12 37.42 -24.12
N VAL A 48 15.37 38.60 -23.59
CA VAL A 48 16.19 39.63 -24.24
C VAL A 48 17.46 39.85 -23.42
N ARG A 49 18.61 39.83 -24.08
CA ARG A 49 19.88 40.23 -23.46
C ARG A 49 20.08 41.73 -23.65
N PRO A 50 19.91 42.56 -22.61
CA PRO A 50 20.03 43.99 -22.76
C PRO A 50 21.50 44.37 -22.96
N PHE A 51 21.72 45.30 -23.86
CA PHE A 51 23.05 45.88 -24.09
C PHE A 51 23.17 47.18 -23.29
N GLY A 52 24.13 47.27 -22.41
CA GLY A 52 24.37 48.48 -21.60
C GLY A 52 23.70 48.51 -20.21
N ASP A 53 22.60 47.78 -20.01
CA ASP A 53 21.80 47.83 -18.75
C ASP A 53 22.17 46.78 -17.72
N MET A 54 23.18 45.96 -18.01
CA MET A 54 23.56 44.81 -17.18
C MET A 54 23.90 45.18 -15.74
N LEU A 55 24.52 46.32 -15.52
CA LEU A 55 24.89 46.77 -14.17
C LEU A 55 23.64 47.17 -13.35
N GLY A 56 22.70 47.88 -13.99
CA GLY A 56 21.45 48.27 -13.34
C GLY A 56 20.59 47.05 -12.99
N LEU A 57 20.48 46.05 -13.90
CA LEU A 57 19.78 44.80 -13.66
C LEU A 57 20.47 43.93 -12.62
N HIS A 58 21.81 43.99 -12.54
CA HIS A 58 22.52 43.27 -11.46
C HIS A 58 22.12 43.76 -10.08
N GLY A 59 21.84 45.06 -9.93
CA GLY A 59 21.32 45.65 -8.71
C GLY A 59 20.02 45.02 -8.24
N GLU A 60 19.17 44.53 -9.14
CA GLU A 60 17.88 43.88 -8.78
C GLU A 60 18.03 42.54 -8.06
N PHE A 61 19.23 41.92 -8.09
CA PHE A 61 19.53 40.72 -7.30
C PHE A 61 19.99 41.06 -5.87
N LEU A 62 20.16 42.31 -5.53
CA LEU A 62 20.54 42.71 -4.18
C LEU A 62 19.28 42.96 -3.35
N PRO A 63 19.10 42.30 -2.19
CA PRO A 63 17.96 42.57 -1.31
C PRO A 63 17.84 44.05 -0.95
N ALA A 64 16.63 44.59 -1.01
CA ALA A 64 16.30 45.97 -0.68
C ALA A 64 16.94 47.04 -1.57
N SER A 65 17.53 46.70 -2.72
CA SER A 65 18.02 47.65 -3.68
C SER A 65 16.87 48.44 -4.33
N LYS A 66 17.14 49.67 -4.75
CA LYS A 66 16.20 50.43 -5.54
C LYS A 66 16.23 49.95 -7.00
N ARG A 67 15.05 49.89 -7.64
CA ARG A 67 14.97 49.65 -9.06
C ARG A 67 15.47 50.91 -9.81
N TYR A 68 16.42 50.71 -10.69
CA TYR A 68 16.99 51.78 -11.50
C TYR A 68 16.48 51.77 -12.94
N LEU A 69 16.03 50.61 -13.44
CA LEU A 69 15.58 50.43 -14.82
C LEU A 69 14.08 50.09 -14.83
N ASN A 70 13.31 50.92 -15.54
CA ASN A 70 11.86 50.77 -15.66
C ASN A 70 11.43 50.21 -17.03
N ASP A 71 12.35 50.09 -17.96
CA ASP A 71 12.03 49.68 -19.35
C ASP A 71 11.66 48.21 -19.48
N TYR A 72 12.00 47.40 -18.47
CA TYR A 72 11.71 45.96 -18.42
C TYR A 72 10.53 45.60 -17.52
N ILE A 73 9.72 46.61 -17.16
CA ILE A 73 8.54 46.37 -16.31
C ILE A 73 7.46 45.66 -17.11
N GLN A 74 6.97 44.55 -16.56
CA GLN A 74 5.77 43.87 -17.00
C GLN A 74 4.67 44.05 -15.96
N TYR A 75 3.49 44.42 -16.43
CA TYR A 75 2.31 44.55 -15.57
C TYR A 75 1.55 43.24 -15.57
N VAL A 76 1.51 42.59 -14.43
CA VAL A 76 0.90 41.26 -14.26
C VAL A 76 -0.14 41.31 -13.17
N THR A 77 -1.15 40.44 -13.28
CA THR A 77 -2.15 40.27 -12.20
C THR A 77 -1.59 39.43 -11.04
N SER A 78 -2.17 39.59 -9.86
CA SER A 78 -1.80 38.77 -8.69
C SER A 78 -1.99 37.29 -8.96
N ASP A 79 -3.05 36.91 -9.68
CA ASP A 79 -3.34 35.50 -10.03
C ASP A 79 -2.27 34.96 -10.99
N PHE A 80 -1.83 35.74 -11.97
CA PHE A 80 -0.72 35.33 -12.83
C PHE A 80 0.58 35.12 -12.04
N LEU A 81 0.89 36.02 -11.10
CA LEU A 81 2.06 35.86 -10.23
C LEU A 81 1.95 34.61 -9.33
N ALA A 82 0.76 34.34 -8.79
CA ALA A 82 0.52 33.14 -8.01
C ALA A 82 0.69 31.88 -8.87
N GLY A 83 0.21 31.92 -10.12
CA GLY A 83 0.37 30.81 -11.08
C GLY A 83 1.82 30.54 -11.49
N LEU A 84 2.71 31.55 -11.45
CA LEU A 84 4.14 31.35 -11.69
C LEU A 84 4.87 30.60 -10.56
N GLY A 85 4.20 30.42 -9.41
CA GLY A 85 4.73 29.59 -8.32
C GLY A 85 6.05 30.06 -7.71
N PHE A 86 6.42 31.34 -7.86
CA PHE A 86 7.63 31.89 -7.24
C PHE A 86 7.62 31.68 -5.72
N GLY A 87 8.55 30.88 -5.24
CA GLY A 87 8.62 30.49 -3.82
C GLY A 87 7.66 29.37 -3.42
N ALA A 88 6.87 28.85 -4.34
CA ALA A 88 6.16 27.59 -4.10
C ALA A 88 7.18 26.46 -4.04
N THR A 89 7.55 26.05 -2.84
CA THR A 89 8.39 24.89 -2.65
C THR A 89 7.44 23.71 -2.43
N GLN A 90 7.27 22.87 -3.42
CA GLN A 90 6.58 21.63 -3.24
C GLN A 90 7.44 20.72 -2.35
N MET A 91 7.00 20.52 -1.12
CA MET A 91 7.59 19.56 -0.21
C MET A 91 6.67 18.37 -0.15
N LEU A 92 7.17 17.20 -0.52
CA LEU A 92 6.46 15.93 -0.38
C LEU A 92 6.95 15.24 0.88
N GLY A 93 6.03 14.53 1.55
CA GLY A 93 6.33 13.81 2.78
C GLY A 93 6.58 14.73 3.99
N GLU A 94 7.27 14.23 4.96
CA GLU A 94 7.60 14.91 6.21
C GLU A 94 9.03 15.52 6.18
N PRO A 95 9.34 16.46 7.09
CA PRO A 95 10.69 17.05 7.16
C PRO A 95 11.76 16.05 7.59
N GLU A 96 11.38 14.99 8.26
CA GLU A 96 12.24 13.93 8.80
C GLU A 96 11.48 12.60 8.87
N GLY A 97 12.17 11.49 9.00
CA GLY A 97 11.58 10.15 9.09
C GLY A 97 12.32 9.12 8.24
N ILE A 98 11.60 8.15 7.73
CA ILE A 98 12.12 7.15 6.81
C ILE A 98 12.40 7.81 5.46
N TYR A 99 13.65 7.77 5.02
CA TYR A 99 14.01 8.21 3.67
C TYR A 99 13.50 7.21 2.64
N ILE A 100 12.71 7.67 1.69
CA ILE A 100 12.16 6.81 0.64
C ILE A 100 12.69 7.14 -0.76
N GLY A 101 13.32 8.30 -0.93
CA GLY A 101 13.81 8.74 -2.23
C GLY A 101 13.78 10.25 -2.38
N TYR A 102 13.62 10.72 -3.60
CA TYR A 102 13.61 12.15 -3.91
C TYR A 102 12.52 12.51 -4.93
N SER A 103 12.04 13.75 -4.84
CA SER A 103 11.08 14.32 -5.79
C SER A 103 11.75 14.56 -7.15
N LEU A 104 11.16 14.10 -8.24
CA LEU A 104 11.66 14.33 -9.59
C LEU A 104 11.51 15.80 -10.02
N ASP A 105 10.50 16.50 -9.48
CA ASP A 105 10.25 17.90 -9.84
C ASP A 105 11.22 18.86 -9.14
N THR A 106 11.64 18.55 -7.91
CA THR A 106 12.41 19.49 -7.07
C THR A 106 13.79 18.98 -6.68
N GLY A 107 14.11 17.70 -6.91
CA GLY A 107 15.35 17.06 -6.45
C GLY A 107 15.46 16.93 -4.92
N ARG A 108 14.40 17.27 -4.15
CA ARG A 108 14.43 17.22 -2.70
C ARG A 108 14.18 15.82 -2.19
N ASN A 109 14.88 15.46 -1.11
CA ASN A 109 14.63 14.21 -0.40
C ASN A 109 13.21 14.16 0.14
N VAL A 110 12.63 12.97 0.11
CA VAL A 110 11.29 12.67 0.61
C VAL A 110 11.41 11.70 1.77
N TYR A 111 10.82 12.08 2.89
CA TYR A 111 10.78 11.27 4.10
C TYR A 111 9.33 10.95 4.47
N LEU A 112 9.10 9.80 5.10
CA LEU A 112 7.80 9.39 5.61
C LEU A 112 7.88 9.04 7.10
N LYS A 113 6.81 9.37 7.82
CA LYS A 113 6.53 8.88 9.18
C LYS A 113 5.18 8.15 9.13
N PRO A 114 5.14 6.86 8.79
CA PRO A 114 3.88 6.13 8.58
C PRO A 114 2.91 6.18 9.77
N ALA A 115 3.42 6.23 11.00
CA ALA A 115 2.62 6.33 12.23
C ALA A 115 2.04 7.74 12.48
N LEU A 116 2.48 8.75 11.74
CA LEU A 116 2.23 10.17 12.07
C LEU A 116 0.74 10.55 11.94
N ALA A 117 0.02 9.94 10.99
CA ALA A 117 -1.38 10.26 10.71
C ALA A 117 -2.28 10.09 11.94
N SER A 118 -2.02 9.09 12.80
CA SER A 118 -2.82 8.83 14.01
C SER A 118 -2.66 9.92 15.08
N GLN A 119 -1.61 10.72 15.01
CA GLN A 119 -1.28 11.75 16.01
C GLN A 119 -2.00 13.09 15.79
N GLY A 120 -2.82 13.22 14.72
CA GLY A 120 -3.63 14.41 14.46
C GLY A 120 -2.77 15.66 14.16
N VAL A 121 -1.78 15.53 13.29
CA VAL A 121 -0.84 16.60 12.95
C VAL A 121 -1.55 17.75 12.23
N LYS A 122 -1.20 18.97 12.61
CA LYS A 122 -1.76 20.18 11.99
C LYS A 122 -1.46 20.21 10.49
N GLY A 123 -2.50 20.36 9.68
CA GLY A 123 -2.39 20.43 8.23
C GLY A 123 -2.55 19.09 7.52
N SER A 124 -2.60 17.96 8.25
CA SER A 124 -2.94 16.68 7.62
C SER A 124 -4.38 16.67 7.14
N VAL A 125 -4.61 16.10 5.97
CA VAL A 125 -5.97 15.96 5.37
C VAL A 125 -6.63 14.64 5.79
N THR A 126 -5.89 13.75 6.42
CA THR A 126 -6.34 12.43 6.86
C THR A 126 -5.66 12.01 8.16
N ASN A 127 -6.37 11.18 8.93
CA ASN A 127 -5.81 10.51 10.10
C ASN A 127 -5.67 8.99 9.85
N ALA A 128 -5.78 8.56 8.61
CA ALA A 128 -5.71 7.16 8.23
C ALA A 128 -4.26 6.68 8.17
N LEU A 129 -3.99 5.50 8.70
CA LEU A 129 -2.68 4.85 8.69
C LEU A 129 -2.53 3.84 7.55
N ALA A 130 -3.61 3.54 6.82
CA ALA A 130 -3.56 2.62 5.70
C ALA A 130 -2.86 3.23 4.48
N ALA A 131 -2.16 2.41 3.73
CA ALA A 131 -1.46 2.79 2.51
C ALA A 131 -1.90 1.91 1.32
N ALA A 132 -1.83 2.47 0.12
CA ALA A 132 -2.13 1.77 -1.12
C ALA A 132 -0.96 1.88 -2.12
N PHE A 133 -0.59 0.75 -2.70
CA PHE A 133 0.42 0.64 -3.76
C PHE A 133 -0.23 0.05 -5.00
N VAL A 134 -0.47 0.87 -6.02
CA VAL A 134 -1.20 0.47 -7.23
C VAL A 134 -0.35 0.62 -8.50
N GLY A 135 -0.61 -0.18 -9.52
CA GLY A 135 0.05 -0.07 -10.83
C GLY A 135 0.37 -1.43 -11.45
N SER A 136 0.84 -1.43 -12.69
CA SER A 136 1.14 -2.63 -13.46
C SER A 136 2.29 -3.47 -12.88
N LEU A 137 2.42 -4.72 -13.32
CA LEU A 137 3.53 -5.59 -12.96
C LEU A 137 4.88 -4.97 -13.34
N GLY A 138 5.89 -5.17 -12.50
CA GLY A 138 7.25 -4.68 -12.75
C GLY A 138 7.45 -3.18 -12.53
N GLY A 139 6.44 -2.42 -12.10
CA GLY A 139 6.54 -0.97 -11.84
C GLY A 139 7.32 -0.60 -10.57
N GLY A 140 7.59 -1.56 -9.67
CA GLY A 140 8.30 -1.30 -8.41
C GLY A 140 7.43 -1.27 -7.15
N LYS A 141 6.15 -1.69 -7.22
CA LYS A 141 5.23 -1.73 -6.07
C LYS A 141 5.78 -2.50 -4.88
N SER A 142 6.05 -3.81 -5.07
CA SER A 142 6.55 -4.69 -4.01
C SER A 142 7.90 -4.21 -3.47
N PHE A 143 8.79 -3.74 -4.34
CA PHE A 143 10.06 -3.14 -3.94
C PHE A 143 9.87 -1.96 -2.98
N SER A 144 9.03 -1.00 -3.36
CA SER A 144 8.79 0.22 -2.59
C SER A 144 8.08 -0.07 -1.28
N ASN A 145 7.11 -0.98 -1.30
CA ASN A 145 6.42 -1.45 -0.11
C ASN A 145 7.39 -2.15 0.86
N ASN A 146 8.19 -3.11 0.35
CA ASN A 146 9.21 -3.81 1.12
C ASN A 146 10.18 -2.84 1.80
N MET A 147 10.62 -1.80 1.08
CA MET A 147 11.52 -0.79 1.61
C MET A 147 10.88 0.01 2.75
N ILE A 148 9.62 0.42 2.62
CA ILE A 148 8.91 1.17 3.68
C ILE A 148 8.68 0.27 4.90
N VAL A 149 8.28 -0.98 4.71
CA VAL A 149 8.10 -1.94 5.81
C VAL A 149 9.42 -2.19 6.54
N TYR A 150 10.48 -2.49 5.81
CA TYR A 150 11.81 -2.73 6.37
C TYR A 150 12.31 -1.55 7.22
N TYR A 151 12.28 -0.33 6.67
CA TYR A 151 12.70 0.84 7.44
C TYR A 151 11.78 1.11 8.62
N SER A 152 10.48 0.85 8.50
CA SER A 152 9.56 0.99 9.64
C SER A 152 9.94 0.04 10.79
N VAL A 153 10.33 -1.19 10.46
CA VAL A 153 10.82 -2.18 11.45
C VAL A 153 12.12 -1.70 12.10
N LEU A 154 13.07 -1.17 11.33
CA LEU A 154 14.28 -0.57 11.88
C LEU A 154 13.99 0.62 12.82
N PHE A 155 12.90 1.35 12.58
CA PHE A 155 12.42 2.43 13.47
C PHE A 155 11.56 1.92 14.64
N GLY A 156 11.50 0.61 14.87
CA GLY A 156 10.82 -0.01 16.01
C GLY A 156 9.37 -0.40 15.76
N ALA A 157 8.89 -0.41 14.51
CA ALA A 157 7.58 -0.95 14.19
C ALA A 157 7.59 -2.49 14.23
N GLN A 158 6.41 -3.07 14.42
CA GLN A 158 6.17 -4.49 14.15
C GLN A 158 5.42 -4.65 12.83
N ALA A 159 5.76 -5.69 12.06
CA ALA A 159 5.10 -5.95 10.80
C ALA A 159 4.65 -7.42 10.68
N LEU A 160 3.47 -7.59 10.11
CA LEU A 160 2.92 -8.86 9.66
C LEU A 160 2.69 -8.76 8.14
N ILE A 161 3.43 -9.54 7.37
CA ILE A 161 3.31 -9.60 5.92
C ILE A 161 2.60 -10.89 5.53
N VAL A 162 1.52 -10.77 4.76
CA VAL A 162 0.88 -11.91 4.08
C VAL A 162 1.43 -11.95 2.66
N ASP A 163 2.22 -12.98 2.37
CA ASP A 163 3.00 -13.15 1.13
C ASP A 163 2.57 -14.41 0.37
N PRO A 164 1.52 -14.34 -0.45
CA PRO A 164 1.01 -15.51 -1.19
C PRO A 164 1.95 -15.98 -2.30
N LYS A 165 2.94 -15.18 -2.69
CA LYS A 165 3.92 -15.54 -3.73
C LYS A 165 5.22 -16.09 -3.19
N ALA A 166 5.40 -16.12 -1.87
CA ALA A 166 6.62 -16.53 -1.19
C ALA A 166 7.90 -15.80 -1.68
N GLU A 167 7.76 -14.53 -2.09
CA GLU A 167 8.87 -13.73 -2.63
C GLU A 167 9.90 -13.36 -1.55
N ARG A 168 9.49 -13.34 -0.27
CA ARG A 168 10.31 -12.90 0.88
C ARG A 168 11.01 -14.04 1.63
N GLY A 169 10.98 -15.26 1.09
CA GLY A 169 11.56 -16.44 1.76
C GLY A 169 13.05 -16.32 2.09
N ARG A 170 13.78 -15.49 1.35
CA ARG A 170 15.23 -15.29 1.51
C ARG A 170 15.61 -14.08 2.37
N TRP A 171 14.67 -13.37 2.97
CA TRP A 171 14.98 -12.14 3.71
C TRP A 171 15.87 -12.36 4.93
N LYS A 172 15.83 -13.54 5.57
CA LYS A 172 16.78 -13.87 6.63
C LYS A 172 18.24 -13.93 6.16
N GLU A 173 18.45 -14.25 4.88
CA GLU A 173 19.78 -14.34 4.27
C GLU A 173 20.22 -13.00 3.70
N THR A 174 19.29 -12.26 3.10
CA THR A 174 19.58 -11.01 2.37
C THR A 174 19.54 -9.76 3.25
N LEU A 175 18.96 -9.86 4.47
CA LEU A 175 18.86 -8.78 5.46
C LEU A 175 19.49 -9.23 6.80
N PRO A 176 20.81 -9.48 6.83
CA PRO A 176 21.49 -10.07 7.99
C PRO A 176 21.39 -9.23 9.26
N GLU A 177 21.30 -7.90 9.14
CA GLU A 177 21.21 -6.96 10.25
C GLU A 177 19.93 -7.12 11.09
N ILE A 178 18.82 -7.57 10.49
CA ILE A 178 17.55 -7.85 11.17
C ILE A 178 17.15 -9.32 11.13
N ALA A 179 18.01 -10.20 10.65
CA ALA A 179 17.67 -11.63 10.48
C ALA A 179 17.17 -12.28 11.78
N HIS A 180 17.64 -11.83 12.94
CA HIS A 180 17.23 -12.31 14.26
C HIS A 180 15.81 -11.84 14.64
N GLU A 181 15.31 -10.79 14.02
CA GLU A 181 13.95 -10.25 14.21
C GLU A 181 12.97 -10.70 13.13
N ILE A 182 13.41 -11.51 12.16
CA ILE A 182 12.55 -12.04 11.10
C ILE A 182 12.03 -13.42 11.49
N ASN A 183 10.72 -13.60 11.45
CA ASN A 183 10.05 -14.89 11.50
C ASN A 183 9.38 -15.18 10.16
N ILE A 184 9.67 -16.32 9.55
CA ILE A 184 9.04 -16.76 8.30
C ILE A 184 8.30 -18.05 8.57
N VAL A 185 6.99 -18.02 8.39
CA VAL A 185 6.10 -19.16 8.51
C VAL A 185 5.67 -19.59 7.12
N ASN A 186 6.14 -20.77 6.69
CA ASN A 186 5.77 -21.33 5.40
C ASN A 186 4.58 -22.27 5.58
N LEU A 187 3.42 -21.88 5.13
CA LEU A 187 2.22 -22.69 5.15
C LEU A 187 2.17 -23.53 3.87
N THR A 188 2.65 -24.75 3.96
CA THR A 188 2.65 -25.77 2.91
C THR A 188 1.77 -26.95 3.31
N SER A 189 1.37 -27.79 2.35
CA SER A 189 0.61 -29.02 2.61
C SER A 189 1.42 -30.13 3.30
N GLU A 190 2.64 -29.85 3.78
CA GLU A 190 3.44 -30.82 4.52
C GLU A 190 2.83 -31.16 5.88
N GLU A 191 2.93 -32.43 6.30
CA GLU A 191 2.31 -32.94 7.54
C GLU A 191 2.75 -32.16 8.80
N GLN A 192 3.96 -31.60 8.82
CA GLN A 192 4.44 -30.76 9.93
C GLN A 192 3.64 -29.48 10.14
N ASN A 193 2.92 -29.02 9.11
CA ASN A 193 2.10 -27.81 9.12
C ASN A 193 0.62 -28.09 9.40
N ARG A 194 0.28 -29.36 9.69
CA ARG A 194 -1.10 -29.78 9.96
C ARG A 194 -1.72 -28.96 11.08
N GLY A 195 -2.89 -28.38 10.81
CA GLY A 195 -3.68 -27.63 11.77
C GLY A 195 -3.14 -26.25 12.16
N LEU A 196 -2.05 -25.78 11.53
CA LEU A 196 -1.49 -24.45 11.87
C LEU A 196 -2.49 -23.29 11.67
N LEU A 197 -3.45 -23.44 10.76
CA LEU A 197 -4.53 -22.48 10.54
C LEU A 197 -5.86 -22.91 11.15
N ASP A 198 -5.88 -23.94 12.00
CA ASP A 198 -7.10 -24.31 12.70
C ASP A 198 -7.50 -23.19 13.69
N PRO A 199 -8.77 -22.73 13.70
CA PRO A 199 -9.24 -21.72 14.64
C PRO A 199 -8.91 -21.99 16.10
N TYR A 200 -8.88 -23.23 16.50
CA TYR A 200 -8.59 -23.63 17.87
C TYR A 200 -7.10 -23.63 18.22
N VAL A 201 -6.24 -23.55 17.19
CA VAL A 201 -4.78 -23.44 17.33
C VAL A 201 -4.33 -22.00 17.27
N ILE A 202 -4.91 -21.23 16.32
CA ILE A 202 -4.45 -19.87 16.03
C ILE A 202 -5.05 -18.83 17.00
N MET A 203 -6.22 -19.11 17.61
CA MET A 203 -6.90 -18.20 18.54
C MET A 203 -6.71 -18.65 19.98
N GLU A 204 -6.13 -17.80 20.82
CA GLU A 204 -5.95 -18.07 22.25
C GLU A 204 -7.28 -18.09 23.02
N ASN A 205 -8.22 -17.21 22.64
CA ASN A 205 -9.50 -17.07 23.33
C ASN A 205 -10.53 -18.06 22.77
N PRO A 206 -11.12 -18.96 23.60
CA PRO A 206 -12.10 -19.92 23.14
C PRO A 206 -13.34 -19.36 22.46
N LYS A 207 -13.76 -18.13 22.81
CA LYS A 207 -14.91 -17.50 22.15
C LYS A 207 -14.58 -17.03 20.73
N ASP A 208 -13.35 -16.59 20.54
CA ASP A 208 -12.88 -16.13 19.22
C ASP A 208 -12.63 -17.34 18.32
N SER A 209 -12.10 -18.45 18.87
CA SER A 209 -12.01 -19.75 18.19
C SER A 209 -13.38 -20.25 17.75
N GLU A 210 -14.39 -20.25 18.65
CA GLU A 210 -15.78 -20.65 18.33
C GLU A 210 -16.34 -19.81 17.18
N SER A 211 -16.17 -18.49 17.26
CA SER A 211 -16.69 -17.58 16.23
C SER A 211 -16.03 -17.82 14.87
N LEU A 212 -14.71 -17.98 14.85
CA LEU A 212 -13.96 -18.23 13.63
C LEU A 212 -14.28 -19.61 13.04
N ALA A 213 -14.44 -20.65 13.87
CA ALA A 213 -14.84 -21.97 13.44
C ALA A 213 -16.26 -21.96 12.80
N ILE A 214 -17.19 -21.19 13.37
CA ILE A 214 -18.51 -20.98 12.78
C ILE A 214 -18.37 -20.30 11.41
N ASP A 215 -17.60 -19.22 11.32
CA ASP A 215 -17.42 -18.47 10.07
C ASP A 215 -16.83 -19.35 8.97
N ILE A 216 -15.82 -20.15 9.27
CA ILE A 216 -15.17 -21.05 8.31
C ILE A 216 -16.10 -22.18 7.89
N LEU A 217 -16.69 -22.91 8.83
CA LEU A 217 -17.52 -24.06 8.49
C LEU A 217 -18.82 -23.67 7.80
N THR A 218 -19.41 -22.53 8.16
CA THR A 218 -20.57 -21.99 7.40
C THR A 218 -20.16 -21.54 6.00
N PHE A 219 -18.97 -20.96 5.84
CA PHE A 219 -18.45 -20.59 4.53
C PHE A 219 -18.23 -21.82 3.66
N LEU A 220 -17.51 -22.84 4.16
CA LEU A 220 -17.20 -24.06 3.40
C LEU A 220 -18.45 -24.86 3.04
N THR A 221 -19.39 -25.00 3.96
CA THR A 221 -20.59 -25.84 3.76
C THR A 221 -21.75 -25.09 3.08
N GLY A 222 -21.68 -23.75 2.97
CA GLY A 222 -22.79 -22.92 2.49
C GLY A 222 -23.98 -22.87 3.46
N ILE A 223 -23.88 -23.41 4.69
CA ILE A 223 -24.95 -23.40 5.68
C ILE A 223 -25.14 -21.96 6.17
N SER A 224 -26.32 -21.39 5.86
CA SER A 224 -26.66 -20.03 6.31
C SER A 224 -27.09 -20.03 7.79
N SER A 225 -26.75 -18.96 8.51
CA SER A 225 -27.29 -18.71 9.87
C SER A 225 -28.82 -18.64 9.93
N ARG A 226 -29.49 -18.56 8.78
CA ARG A 226 -30.95 -18.59 8.63
C ARG A 226 -31.52 -19.99 8.43
N ASP A 227 -30.67 -20.99 8.21
CA ASP A 227 -31.07 -22.39 8.13
C ASP A 227 -31.45 -22.90 9.52
N GLY A 228 -32.75 -23.03 9.74
CA GLY A 228 -33.30 -23.42 11.04
C GLY A 228 -33.07 -24.87 11.44
N GLU A 229 -32.62 -25.71 10.51
CA GLU A 229 -32.36 -27.14 10.75
C GLU A 229 -30.89 -27.45 10.87
N LYS A 230 -30.07 -27.05 9.90
CA LYS A 230 -28.65 -27.40 9.83
C LYS A 230 -27.77 -26.53 10.73
N PHE A 231 -28.01 -25.20 10.74
CA PHE A 231 -27.17 -24.28 11.51
C PHE A 231 -27.15 -24.57 13.02
N PRO A 232 -28.30 -24.84 13.70
CA PRO A 232 -28.29 -25.20 15.13
C PRO A 232 -27.48 -26.48 15.43
N VAL A 233 -27.54 -27.50 14.55
CA VAL A 233 -26.79 -28.74 14.68
C VAL A 233 -25.30 -28.47 14.56
N LEU A 234 -24.87 -27.78 13.51
CA LEU A 234 -23.47 -27.41 13.31
C LEU A 234 -22.92 -26.58 14.48
N ARG A 235 -23.67 -25.54 14.91
CA ARG A 235 -23.28 -24.71 16.04
C ARG A 235 -23.16 -25.46 17.35
N LYS A 236 -24.05 -26.43 17.59
CA LYS A 236 -24.00 -27.29 18.81
C LYS A 236 -22.72 -28.12 18.83
N ALA A 237 -22.34 -28.72 17.71
CA ALA A 237 -21.09 -29.49 17.58
C ALA A 237 -19.85 -28.62 17.79
N ILE A 238 -19.77 -27.46 17.15
CA ILE A 238 -18.68 -26.50 17.34
C ILE A 238 -18.55 -26.11 18.81
N ARG A 239 -19.67 -25.81 19.47
CA ARG A 239 -19.68 -25.45 20.90
C ARG A 239 -19.25 -26.56 21.81
N ALA A 240 -19.60 -27.81 21.49
CA ALA A 240 -19.16 -28.99 22.25
C ALA A 240 -17.63 -29.11 22.19
N VAL A 241 -17.05 -29.01 21.00
CA VAL A 241 -15.58 -29.03 20.79
C VAL A 241 -14.90 -27.86 21.50
N THR A 242 -15.47 -26.64 21.42
CA THR A 242 -14.91 -25.47 22.11
C THR A 242 -14.78 -25.69 23.64
N ASN A 243 -15.69 -26.43 24.22
CA ASN A 243 -15.69 -26.73 25.66
C ASN A 243 -14.96 -28.03 26.03
N SER A 244 -14.42 -28.77 25.07
CA SER A 244 -13.62 -29.98 25.31
C SER A 244 -12.15 -29.65 25.61
N GLU A 245 -11.40 -30.65 26.10
CA GLU A 245 -9.94 -30.53 26.28
C GLU A 245 -9.21 -30.64 24.95
N GLU A 246 -9.64 -31.54 24.08
CA GLU A 246 -9.12 -31.71 22.73
C GLU A 246 -9.94 -30.88 21.75
N ARG A 247 -9.29 -29.90 21.10
CA ARG A 247 -9.96 -28.91 20.21
C ARG A 247 -9.35 -28.95 18.84
N GLY A 248 -10.20 -28.97 17.82
CA GLY A 248 -9.80 -28.90 16.43
C GLY A 248 -11.01 -29.00 15.51
N LEU A 249 -10.88 -28.49 14.26
CA LEU A 249 -11.98 -28.58 13.30
C LEU A 249 -12.31 -30.02 12.93
N PHE A 250 -11.34 -30.93 12.97
CA PHE A 250 -11.61 -32.37 12.73
C PHE A 250 -12.48 -32.98 13.85
N LYS A 251 -12.32 -32.53 15.10
CA LYS A 251 -13.17 -32.95 16.21
C LYS A 251 -14.63 -32.53 16.04
N VAL A 252 -14.90 -31.46 15.29
CA VAL A 252 -16.28 -31.09 14.98
C VAL A 252 -16.95 -32.13 14.08
N ILE A 253 -16.21 -32.76 13.15
CA ILE A 253 -16.72 -33.86 12.32
C ILE A 253 -17.06 -35.07 13.21
N GLU A 254 -16.16 -35.42 14.14
CA GLU A 254 -16.39 -36.52 15.09
C GLU A 254 -17.62 -36.29 15.96
N GLU A 255 -17.80 -35.07 16.48
CA GLU A 255 -18.95 -34.70 17.33
C GLU A 255 -20.28 -34.76 16.54
N LEU A 256 -20.27 -34.28 15.28
CA LEU A 256 -21.43 -34.38 14.38
C LEU A 256 -21.81 -35.83 14.09
N ARG A 257 -20.83 -36.73 13.95
CA ARG A 257 -21.05 -38.18 13.76
C ARG A 257 -21.56 -38.85 15.03
N ALA A 258 -21.05 -38.46 16.19
CA ALA A 258 -21.49 -38.97 17.47
C ALA A 258 -22.97 -38.63 17.77
N GLU A 259 -23.48 -37.50 17.28
CA GLU A 259 -24.90 -37.13 17.41
C GLU A 259 -25.83 -38.09 16.62
N GLY A 260 -25.36 -38.63 15.49
CA GLY A 260 -26.00 -39.74 14.76
C GLY A 260 -27.34 -39.45 14.11
N THR A 261 -27.72 -38.16 13.96
CA THR A 261 -28.93 -37.77 13.21
C THR A 261 -28.64 -37.72 11.68
N THR A 262 -29.64 -37.87 10.85
CA THR A 262 -29.47 -37.78 9.39
C THR A 262 -28.89 -36.42 9.00
N ILE A 263 -29.29 -35.34 9.70
CA ILE A 263 -28.80 -33.99 9.43
C ILE A 263 -27.33 -33.84 9.86
N SER A 264 -26.98 -34.31 11.07
CA SER A 264 -25.61 -34.19 11.57
C SER A 264 -24.64 -35.04 10.74
N THR A 265 -25.05 -36.26 10.33
CA THR A 265 -24.23 -37.12 9.44
C THR A 265 -24.02 -36.44 8.07
N SER A 266 -25.08 -35.89 7.47
CA SER A 266 -24.96 -35.19 6.18
C SER A 266 -24.01 -33.97 6.26
N ILE A 267 -24.03 -33.22 7.36
CA ILE A 267 -23.10 -32.11 7.58
C ILE A 267 -21.67 -32.63 7.77
N ALA A 268 -21.49 -33.68 8.57
CA ALA A 268 -20.18 -34.29 8.77
C ALA A 268 -19.56 -34.79 7.47
N ASP A 269 -20.33 -35.53 6.63
CA ASP A 269 -19.84 -36.01 5.33
C ASP A 269 -19.47 -34.86 4.38
N HIS A 270 -20.24 -33.76 4.42
CA HIS A 270 -19.92 -32.58 3.61
C HIS A 270 -18.62 -31.91 4.07
N ILE A 271 -18.41 -31.70 5.38
CA ILE A 271 -17.17 -31.12 5.90
C ILE A 271 -15.98 -32.05 5.63
N GLU A 272 -16.15 -33.35 5.81
CA GLU A 272 -15.11 -34.37 5.60
C GLU A 272 -14.66 -34.40 4.14
N SER A 273 -15.54 -34.13 3.15
CA SER A 273 -15.17 -34.08 1.73
C SER A 273 -14.11 -33.00 1.42
N PHE A 274 -13.95 -32.00 2.26
CA PHE A 274 -12.86 -31.03 2.15
C PHE A 274 -11.53 -31.60 2.65
N THR A 275 -11.55 -32.49 3.63
CA THR A 275 -10.32 -33.03 4.24
C THR A 275 -9.56 -34.00 3.34
N ASP A 276 -10.14 -34.43 2.23
CA ASP A 276 -9.50 -35.27 1.21
C ASP A 276 -8.40 -34.53 0.42
N TYR A 277 -8.35 -33.20 0.54
CA TYR A 277 -7.36 -32.37 -0.13
C TYR A 277 -6.17 -32.11 0.79
N ASP A 278 -4.95 -32.39 0.32
CA ASP A 278 -3.71 -32.20 1.10
C ASP A 278 -3.62 -30.80 1.70
N PHE A 279 -4.07 -29.78 0.96
CA PHE A 279 -4.05 -28.40 1.40
C PHE A 279 -5.01 -28.11 2.58
N ALA A 280 -6.08 -28.89 2.72
CA ALA A 280 -7.01 -28.77 3.85
C ALA A 280 -6.37 -29.16 5.19
N HIS A 281 -5.27 -29.91 5.18
CA HIS A 281 -4.54 -30.27 6.41
C HIS A 281 -4.11 -29.04 7.20
N LEU A 282 -3.91 -27.90 6.57
CA LEU A 282 -3.60 -26.64 7.27
C LEU A 282 -4.74 -26.16 8.18
N LEU A 283 -6.01 -26.40 7.77
CA LEU A 283 -7.20 -25.95 8.51
C LEU A 283 -7.70 -26.98 9.53
N PHE A 284 -7.56 -28.27 9.24
CA PHE A 284 -8.18 -29.32 10.03
C PHE A 284 -7.17 -30.00 10.96
N SER A 285 -7.21 -29.61 12.24
CA SER A 285 -6.46 -30.24 13.34
C SER A 285 -7.32 -31.26 14.06
N ASP A 286 -6.69 -32.34 14.57
CA ASP A 286 -7.26 -33.32 15.49
C ASP A 286 -7.00 -32.99 16.96
N GLY A 287 -6.38 -31.86 17.26
CA GLY A 287 -6.07 -31.40 18.62
C GLY A 287 -4.62 -31.64 19.05
N ASP A 288 -3.85 -32.42 18.30
CA ASP A 288 -2.44 -32.76 18.61
C ASP A 288 -1.43 -31.81 17.96
N VAL A 289 -1.77 -30.52 17.82
CA VAL A 289 -0.86 -29.56 17.21
C VAL A 289 0.21 -29.13 18.20
N THR A 290 1.46 -29.45 17.88
CA THR A 290 2.63 -29.15 18.73
C THR A 290 3.25 -27.79 18.40
N GLN A 291 2.85 -27.14 17.29
CA GLN A 291 3.37 -25.87 16.83
C GLN A 291 2.23 -24.87 16.69
N SER A 292 2.46 -23.62 17.10
CA SER A 292 1.57 -22.50 16.86
C SER A 292 2.32 -21.41 16.10
N ILE A 293 1.59 -20.59 15.34
CA ILE A 293 2.18 -19.42 14.69
C ILE A 293 2.51 -18.40 15.77
N SER A 294 3.81 -18.16 16.01
CA SER A 294 4.25 -17.10 16.91
C SER A 294 4.50 -15.80 16.13
N LEU A 295 4.01 -14.67 16.65
CA LEU A 295 4.26 -13.31 16.12
C LEU A 295 5.14 -12.48 17.07
N GLU A 296 6.03 -13.12 17.81
CA GLU A 296 6.88 -12.44 18.80
C GLU A 296 7.97 -11.58 18.16
N LYS A 297 8.32 -11.84 16.91
CA LYS A 297 9.36 -11.08 16.21
C LYS A 297 8.82 -9.75 15.67
N GLN A 298 9.74 -8.80 15.43
CA GLN A 298 9.35 -7.52 14.86
C GLN A 298 8.83 -7.66 13.42
N LEU A 299 9.37 -8.60 12.64
CA LEU A 299 8.96 -8.84 11.26
C LEU A 299 8.49 -10.29 11.11
N ASN A 300 7.20 -10.47 10.92
CA ASN A 300 6.56 -11.76 10.74
C ASN A 300 6.04 -11.86 9.30
N ILE A 301 6.40 -12.93 8.61
CA ILE A 301 6.04 -13.18 7.22
C ILE A 301 5.31 -14.52 7.16
N ILE A 302 4.04 -14.49 6.75
CA ILE A 302 3.24 -15.69 6.49
C ILE A 302 3.24 -15.90 4.99
N GLN A 303 3.89 -16.96 4.54
CA GLN A 303 3.91 -17.40 3.15
C GLN A 303 2.91 -18.54 2.97
N VAL A 304 1.97 -18.37 2.07
CA VAL A 304 0.95 -19.37 1.77
C VAL A 304 1.14 -19.80 0.33
N ALA A 305 1.91 -20.84 0.12
CA ALA A 305 2.11 -21.41 -1.20
C ALA A 305 0.81 -22.08 -1.71
N ASP A 306 0.69 -22.15 -3.04
CA ASP A 306 -0.36 -22.94 -3.73
C ASP A 306 -1.81 -22.50 -3.49
N LEU A 307 -2.06 -21.25 -3.06
CA LEU A 307 -3.42 -20.70 -3.02
C LEU A 307 -4.01 -20.63 -4.45
N VAL A 308 -5.14 -21.28 -4.61
CA VAL A 308 -5.97 -21.17 -5.82
C VAL A 308 -7.11 -20.21 -5.53
N LEU A 309 -7.06 -19.03 -6.11
CA LEU A 309 -8.03 -17.98 -5.83
C LEU A 309 -9.02 -17.85 -6.98
N PRO A 310 -10.31 -17.62 -6.69
CA PRO A 310 -11.32 -17.47 -7.73
C PRO A 310 -11.08 -16.22 -8.55
N ASP A 311 -11.44 -16.25 -9.83
CA ASP A 311 -11.44 -15.06 -10.67
C ASP A 311 -12.49 -14.05 -10.21
N LYS A 312 -12.25 -12.78 -10.50
CA LYS A 312 -13.10 -11.66 -10.06
C LYS A 312 -14.57 -11.78 -10.52
N GLU A 313 -14.80 -12.45 -11.62
CA GLU A 313 -16.14 -12.60 -12.23
C GLU A 313 -16.83 -13.90 -11.81
N THR A 314 -16.13 -14.80 -11.12
CA THR A 314 -16.68 -16.09 -10.68
C THR A 314 -17.69 -15.88 -9.55
N SER A 315 -18.89 -16.41 -9.67
CA SER A 315 -19.90 -16.37 -8.61
C SER A 315 -19.54 -17.37 -7.49
N PHE A 316 -20.01 -17.12 -6.28
CA PHE A 316 -19.71 -17.99 -5.12
C PHE A 316 -20.14 -19.44 -5.33
N GLU A 317 -21.27 -19.65 -6.04
CA GLU A 317 -21.79 -20.99 -6.34
C GLU A 317 -20.91 -21.77 -7.34
N GLU A 318 -20.01 -21.09 -8.03
CA GLU A 318 -19.10 -21.68 -9.04
C GLU A 318 -17.71 -21.96 -8.47
N TYR A 319 -17.44 -21.61 -7.21
CA TYR A 319 -16.13 -21.86 -6.61
C TYR A 319 -15.81 -23.34 -6.56
N THR A 320 -14.62 -23.69 -7.00
CA THR A 320 -14.07 -25.05 -6.82
C THR A 320 -13.74 -25.29 -5.37
N THR A 321 -13.60 -26.56 -4.97
CA THR A 321 -13.23 -26.93 -3.59
C THR A 321 -11.90 -26.28 -3.18
N MET A 322 -10.91 -26.21 -4.07
CA MET A 322 -9.61 -25.58 -3.79
C MET A 322 -9.73 -24.06 -3.59
N GLU A 323 -10.60 -23.40 -4.35
CA GLU A 323 -10.87 -21.97 -4.16
C GLU A 323 -11.58 -21.71 -2.82
N LEU A 324 -12.55 -22.54 -2.43
CA LEU A 324 -13.22 -22.45 -1.14
C LEU A 324 -12.23 -22.61 0.02
N LEU A 325 -11.35 -23.62 -0.04
CA LEU A 325 -10.31 -23.85 0.98
C LEU A 325 -9.34 -22.66 1.04
N SER A 326 -8.89 -22.17 -0.11
CA SER A 326 -7.97 -21.02 -0.19
C SER A 326 -8.56 -19.76 0.42
N VAL A 327 -9.84 -19.48 0.13
CA VAL A 327 -10.56 -18.33 0.73
C VAL A 327 -10.76 -18.55 2.24
N ALA A 328 -11.08 -19.76 2.69
CA ALA A 328 -11.20 -20.06 4.11
C ALA A 328 -9.89 -19.78 4.86
N MET A 329 -8.75 -20.18 4.30
CA MET A 329 -7.43 -19.88 4.87
C MET A 329 -7.16 -18.38 4.95
N LEU A 330 -7.51 -17.61 3.90
CA LEU A 330 -7.37 -16.17 3.93
C LEU A 330 -8.25 -15.51 5.00
N ILE A 331 -9.43 -16.05 5.27
CA ILE A 331 -10.30 -15.59 6.37
C ILE A 331 -9.60 -15.79 7.71
N VAL A 332 -9.00 -16.96 7.93
CA VAL A 332 -8.23 -17.26 9.16
C VAL A 332 -7.07 -16.29 9.33
N ILE A 333 -6.23 -16.15 8.30
CA ILE A 333 -5.05 -15.27 8.33
C ILE A 333 -5.45 -13.82 8.58
N SER A 334 -6.53 -13.36 7.95
CA SER A 334 -7.02 -11.99 8.16
C SER A 334 -7.56 -11.77 9.57
N THR A 335 -8.18 -12.78 10.17
CA THR A 335 -8.66 -12.71 11.56
C THR A 335 -7.48 -12.69 12.52
N PHE A 336 -6.48 -13.49 12.26
CA PHE A 336 -5.22 -13.48 13.00
C PHE A 336 -4.48 -12.14 12.91
N ALA A 337 -4.54 -11.48 11.74
CA ALA A 337 -4.02 -10.12 11.59
C ALA A 337 -4.78 -9.09 12.44
N LEU A 338 -6.08 -9.29 12.70
CA LEU A 338 -6.84 -8.46 13.64
C LEU A 338 -6.31 -8.61 15.07
N ASP A 339 -6.01 -9.83 15.51
CA ASP A 339 -5.43 -10.07 16.84
C ASP A 339 -4.04 -9.43 16.94
N PHE A 340 -3.21 -9.54 15.91
CA PHE A 340 -1.91 -8.90 15.85
C PHE A 340 -2.01 -7.39 16.07
N ILE A 341 -2.94 -6.68 15.43
CA ILE A 341 -3.07 -5.23 15.62
C ILE A 341 -3.62 -4.85 17.00
N HIS A 342 -4.32 -5.75 17.70
CA HIS A 342 -4.87 -5.51 19.03
C HIS A 342 -3.85 -5.66 20.16
N THR A 343 -2.62 -6.03 19.88
CA THR A 343 -1.53 -6.09 20.87
C THR A 343 -1.14 -4.68 21.38
N ASP A 344 0.08 -4.45 21.82
CA ASP A 344 0.52 -3.18 22.39
C ASP A 344 0.31 -1.97 21.46
N ARG A 345 -0.50 -1.00 21.89
CA ARG A 345 -0.80 0.24 21.14
C ARG A 345 0.36 1.24 21.10
N SER A 346 1.35 1.10 21.97
CA SER A 346 2.51 1.99 22.00
C SER A 346 3.43 1.75 20.80
N VAL A 347 3.39 0.55 20.23
CA VAL A 347 4.18 0.15 19.06
C VAL A 347 3.36 0.34 17.80
N PHE A 348 3.94 1.00 16.80
CA PHE A 348 3.34 1.07 15.47
C PHE A 348 3.41 -0.30 14.79
N LYS A 349 2.29 -0.71 14.20
CA LYS A 349 2.18 -1.99 13.52
C LYS A 349 1.83 -1.82 12.06
N ILE A 350 2.31 -2.72 11.22
CA ILE A 350 1.97 -2.79 9.80
C ILE A 350 1.42 -4.19 9.51
N VAL A 351 0.23 -4.24 8.93
CA VAL A 351 -0.31 -5.44 8.28
C VAL A 351 -0.19 -5.21 6.78
N ASP A 352 0.70 -5.94 6.14
CA ASP A 352 0.97 -5.83 4.71
C ASP A 352 0.28 -6.98 3.96
N LEU A 353 -0.65 -6.62 3.09
CA LEU A 353 -1.41 -7.55 2.26
C LEU A 353 -0.88 -7.45 0.83
N ASP A 354 0.09 -8.28 0.51
CA ASP A 354 0.56 -8.41 -0.87
C ASP A 354 -0.49 -9.15 -1.71
N GLU A 355 -0.63 -8.77 -2.97
CA GLU A 355 -1.73 -9.23 -3.83
C GLU A 355 -3.13 -9.01 -3.18
N ALA A 356 -3.33 -7.82 -2.61
CA ALA A 356 -4.54 -7.47 -1.85
C ALA A 356 -5.86 -7.70 -2.62
N TRP A 357 -5.81 -7.73 -3.96
CA TRP A 357 -6.95 -8.06 -4.81
C TRP A 357 -7.58 -9.40 -4.44
N SER A 358 -6.77 -10.38 -4.07
CA SER A 358 -7.23 -11.71 -3.70
C SER A 358 -8.16 -11.71 -2.47
N PHE A 359 -7.82 -10.86 -1.48
CA PHE A 359 -8.67 -10.64 -0.32
C PHE A 359 -9.90 -9.80 -0.64
N LEU A 360 -9.73 -8.77 -1.48
CA LEU A 360 -10.76 -7.78 -1.75
C LEU A 360 -11.83 -8.26 -2.73
N GLN A 361 -11.61 -9.36 -3.43
CA GLN A 361 -12.62 -9.95 -4.31
C GLN A 361 -13.76 -10.61 -3.54
N VAL A 362 -13.45 -11.25 -2.42
CA VAL A 362 -14.43 -12.00 -1.62
C VAL A 362 -15.12 -11.07 -0.61
N ALA A 363 -16.42 -11.22 -0.41
CA ALA A 363 -17.20 -10.39 0.51
C ALA A 363 -16.67 -10.43 1.95
N GLN A 364 -16.22 -11.59 2.40
CA GLN A 364 -15.60 -11.81 3.72
C GLN A 364 -14.29 -11.05 3.84
N GLY A 365 -13.40 -11.16 2.84
CA GLY A 365 -12.12 -10.45 2.81
C GLY A 365 -12.30 -8.92 2.77
N LYS A 366 -13.26 -8.40 1.99
CA LYS A 366 -13.65 -6.97 2.04
C LYS A 366 -14.04 -6.54 3.44
N THR A 367 -14.91 -7.31 4.08
CA THR A 367 -15.39 -7.01 5.44
C THR A 367 -14.25 -7.00 6.45
N LEU A 368 -13.34 -7.98 6.38
CA LEU A 368 -12.17 -8.08 7.25
C LEU A 368 -11.17 -6.95 6.99
N SER A 369 -10.84 -6.65 5.73
CA SER A 369 -9.97 -5.53 5.36
C SER A 369 -10.52 -4.20 5.89
N MET A 370 -11.83 -4.01 5.82
CA MET A 370 -12.51 -2.85 6.39
C MET A 370 -12.43 -2.80 7.92
N LYS A 371 -12.53 -3.95 8.59
CA LYS A 371 -12.35 -4.04 10.05
C LYS A 371 -10.91 -3.70 10.43
N LEU A 372 -9.91 -4.27 9.72
CA LEU A 372 -8.49 -3.98 9.92
C LEU A 372 -8.19 -2.48 9.78
N VAL A 373 -8.64 -1.85 8.70
CA VAL A 373 -8.40 -0.42 8.46
C VAL A 373 -9.05 0.46 9.52
N ARG A 374 -10.29 0.14 9.93
CA ARG A 374 -10.99 0.89 10.99
C ARG A 374 -10.35 0.71 12.37
N ALA A 375 -10.00 -0.53 12.71
CA ALA A 375 -9.34 -0.83 13.98
C ALA A 375 -7.91 -0.24 14.00
N GLY A 376 -7.21 -0.25 12.87
CA GLY A 376 -5.83 0.17 12.76
C GLY A 376 -5.56 1.55 13.34
N ARG A 377 -6.41 2.55 13.05
CA ARG A 377 -6.26 3.89 13.61
C ARG A 377 -6.28 3.91 15.14
N ALA A 378 -7.22 3.19 15.74
CA ALA A 378 -7.36 3.15 17.21
C ALA A 378 -6.24 2.32 17.88
N MET A 379 -5.64 1.40 17.14
CA MET A 379 -4.63 0.46 17.59
C MET A 379 -3.21 0.82 17.15
N ASN A 380 -3.00 2.01 16.56
CA ASN A 380 -1.72 2.46 16.02
C ASN A 380 -1.16 1.46 14.98
N ALA A 381 -2.00 1.04 14.04
CA ALA A 381 -1.65 0.08 13.01
C ALA A 381 -2.03 0.57 11.62
N GLY A 382 -1.13 0.43 10.65
CA GLY A 382 -1.34 0.66 9.24
C GLY A 382 -1.64 -0.64 8.50
N VAL A 383 -2.57 -0.59 7.53
CA VAL A 383 -2.83 -1.70 6.62
C VAL A 383 -2.36 -1.29 5.24
N TYR A 384 -1.44 -2.04 4.67
CA TYR A 384 -0.83 -1.77 3.37
C TYR A 384 -1.42 -2.71 2.33
N PHE A 385 -1.94 -2.14 1.26
CA PHE A 385 -2.56 -2.87 0.16
C PHE A 385 -1.68 -2.74 -1.08
N VAL A 386 -1.14 -3.85 -1.55
CA VAL A 386 -0.41 -3.92 -2.81
C VAL A 386 -1.29 -4.60 -3.84
N THR A 387 -1.69 -3.88 -4.89
CA THR A 387 -2.58 -4.40 -5.92
C THR A 387 -2.21 -3.89 -7.31
N GLN A 388 -2.66 -4.60 -8.34
CA GLN A 388 -2.42 -4.22 -9.74
C GLN A 388 -3.45 -3.22 -10.25
N ASN A 389 -4.67 -3.25 -9.74
CA ASN A 389 -5.78 -2.45 -10.22
C ASN A 389 -6.29 -1.49 -9.14
N THR A 390 -6.52 -0.23 -9.52
CA THR A 390 -7.11 0.77 -8.63
C THR A 390 -8.55 0.42 -8.25
N ASP A 391 -9.27 -0.27 -9.13
CA ASP A 391 -10.67 -0.71 -8.90
C ASP A 391 -10.85 -1.51 -7.61
N ASP A 392 -9.85 -2.29 -7.21
CA ASP A 392 -9.90 -3.09 -5.98
C ASP A 392 -10.03 -2.22 -4.72
N LEU A 393 -9.60 -0.95 -4.81
CA LEU A 393 -9.56 0.01 -3.71
C LEU A 393 -10.63 1.11 -3.82
N LEU A 394 -11.50 1.07 -4.85
CA LEU A 394 -12.50 2.12 -5.10
C LEU A 394 -13.74 2.05 -4.19
N ASP A 395 -13.90 1.02 -3.35
CA ASP A 395 -14.93 1.05 -2.32
C ASP A 395 -14.79 2.34 -1.51
N GLU A 396 -15.84 3.18 -1.47
CA GLU A 396 -15.79 4.52 -0.85
C GLU A 396 -15.32 4.49 0.59
N LYS A 397 -15.68 3.44 1.33
CA LYS A 397 -15.28 3.29 2.73
C LYS A 397 -13.80 2.95 2.87
N LEU A 398 -13.25 2.16 1.95
CA LEU A 398 -11.82 1.84 1.91
C LEU A 398 -11.03 3.06 1.44
N LYS A 399 -11.43 3.66 0.31
CA LYS A 399 -10.78 4.83 -0.30
C LYS A 399 -10.61 5.99 0.69
N ASN A 400 -11.64 6.29 1.47
CA ASN A 400 -11.63 7.39 2.44
C ASN A 400 -10.76 7.12 3.69
N ASN A 401 -10.29 5.89 3.86
CA ASN A 401 -9.43 5.49 4.96
C ASN A 401 -7.98 5.18 4.53
N LEU A 402 -7.61 5.55 3.31
CA LEU A 402 -6.22 5.46 2.82
C LEU A 402 -5.51 6.80 3.04
N GLY A 403 -4.45 6.77 3.84
CA GLY A 403 -3.67 7.96 4.18
C GLY A 403 -2.53 8.23 3.20
N LEU A 404 -1.81 7.20 2.81
CA LEU A 404 -0.73 7.25 1.83
C LEU A 404 -1.14 6.51 0.56
N LYS A 405 -0.83 7.09 -0.59
CA LYS A 405 -1.11 6.44 -1.87
C LYS A 405 0.12 6.52 -2.76
N PHE A 406 0.44 5.41 -3.41
CA PHE A 406 1.55 5.26 -4.32
C PHE A 406 1.03 4.64 -5.62
N ALA A 407 1.15 5.35 -6.74
CA ALA A 407 0.78 4.83 -8.05
C ALA A 407 2.00 4.71 -8.95
N PHE A 408 2.24 3.51 -9.42
CA PHE A 408 3.31 3.17 -10.35
C PHE A 408 2.81 3.16 -11.78
N ARG A 409 3.71 2.99 -12.73
CA ARG A 409 3.41 3.00 -14.16
C ARG A 409 2.20 2.11 -14.47
N SER A 410 1.30 2.64 -15.30
CA SER A 410 0.24 1.90 -15.97
C SER A 410 0.22 2.25 -17.46
N THR A 411 -0.14 1.28 -18.31
CA THR A 411 -0.22 1.46 -19.76
C THR A 411 -1.65 1.53 -20.26
N ASP A 412 -2.61 1.01 -19.50
CA ASP A 412 -4.03 1.07 -19.84
C ASP A 412 -4.60 2.46 -19.52
N ILE A 413 -5.23 3.09 -20.52
CA ILE A 413 -5.74 4.47 -20.39
C ILE A 413 -6.88 4.58 -19.40
N ASN A 414 -7.73 3.55 -19.28
CA ASN A 414 -8.85 3.58 -18.33
C ASN A 414 -8.34 3.45 -16.91
N GLU A 415 -7.35 2.58 -16.69
CA GLU A 415 -6.70 2.43 -15.40
C GLU A 415 -5.92 3.70 -15.01
N ILE A 416 -5.25 4.37 -15.96
CA ILE A 416 -4.60 5.66 -15.75
C ILE A 416 -5.60 6.70 -15.27
N LYS A 417 -6.74 6.84 -15.95
CA LYS A 417 -7.79 7.80 -15.58
C LYS A 417 -8.36 7.52 -14.18
N LYS A 418 -8.64 6.25 -13.87
CA LYS A 418 -9.12 5.84 -12.53
C LYS A 418 -8.10 6.16 -11.45
N THR A 419 -6.83 5.85 -11.72
CA THR A 419 -5.73 6.13 -10.79
C THR A 419 -5.57 7.64 -10.54
N LEU A 420 -5.58 8.47 -11.57
CA LEU A 420 -5.52 9.93 -11.41
C LEU A 420 -6.70 10.44 -10.59
N ALA A 421 -7.92 9.99 -10.89
CA ALA A 421 -9.11 10.35 -10.12
C ALA A 421 -9.02 9.87 -8.64
N PHE A 422 -8.43 8.72 -8.40
CA PHE A 422 -8.17 8.20 -7.04
C PHE A 422 -7.20 9.09 -6.26
N PHE A 423 -6.26 9.75 -6.96
CA PHE A 423 -5.34 10.73 -6.38
C PHE A 423 -5.91 12.16 -6.31
N GLY A 424 -7.11 12.38 -6.84
CA GLY A 424 -7.72 13.72 -6.91
C GLY A 424 -7.05 14.65 -7.94
N VAL A 425 -6.37 14.07 -8.93
CA VAL A 425 -5.74 14.77 -10.06
C VAL A 425 -6.68 14.73 -11.24
N ASP A 426 -6.67 15.79 -12.07
CA ASP A 426 -7.48 15.83 -13.29
C ASP A 426 -7.11 14.66 -14.22
N SER A 427 -8.05 13.75 -14.36
CA SER A 427 -7.89 12.51 -15.14
C SER A 427 -8.06 12.71 -16.64
N GLU A 428 -8.62 13.84 -17.08
CA GLU A 428 -8.82 14.16 -18.51
C GLU A 428 -7.65 14.95 -19.10
N ASP A 429 -6.78 15.52 -18.27
CA ASP A 429 -5.57 16.21 -18.72
C ASP A 429 -4.55 15.20 -19.28
N GLU A 430 -4.24 15.36 -20.57
CA GLU A 430 -3.30 14.50 -21.30
C GLU A 430 -1.88 14.52 -20.69
N ASN A 431 -1.43 15.64 -20.12
CA ASN A 431 -0.13 15.73 -19.46
C ASN A 431 -0.07 14.86 -18.21
N ASN A 432 -1.14 14.85 -17.40
CA ASN A 432 -1.24 13.99 -16.23
C ASN A 432 -1.25 12.52 -16.62
N GLN A 433 -2.02 12.17 -17.67
CA GLN A 433 -2.05 10.81 -18.20
C GLN A 433 -0.69 10.37 -18.73
N LYS A 434 -0.01 11.22 -19.51
CA LYS A 434 1.32 10.96 -20.03
C LYS A 434 2.32 10.78 -18.89
N ARG A 435 2.28 11.65 -17.87
CA ARG A 435 3.18 11.58 -16.71
C ARG A 435 3.08 10.24 -15.98
N LEU A 436 1.88 9.71 -15.76
CA LEU A 436 1.70 8.39 -15.10
C LEU A 436 2.11 7.22 -16.02
N ARG A 437 1.88 7.35 -17.34
CA ARG A 437 2.27 6.35 -18.33
C ARG A 437 3.78 6.22 -18.47
N ASP A 438 4.48 7.35 -18.47
CA ASP A 438 5.92 7.43 -18.77
C ASP A 438 6.80 7.23 -17.52
N LEU A 439 6.23 6.88 -16.36
CA LEU A 439 7.00 6.55 -15.18
C LEU A 439 7.95 5.38 -15.45
N GLU A 440 9.18 5.51 -15.01
CA GLU A 440 10.20 4.47 -15.05
C GLU A 440 10.11 3.56 -13.82
N ASN A 441 10.86 2.47 -13.82
CA ASN A 441 10.92 1.56 -12.69
C ASN A 441 11.44 2.27 -11.44
N GLY A 442 10.70 2.10 -10.33
CA GLY A 442 11.00 2.77 -9.07
C GLY A 442 10.50 4.22 -8.99
N GLN A 443 9.88 4.75 -10.06
CA GLN A 443 9.17 6.02 -10.02
C GLN A 443 7.70 5.80 -9.68
N CYS A 444 7.14 6.69 -8.87
CA CYS A 444 5.71 6.66 -8.60
C CYS A 444 5.13 8.05 -8.35
N LEU A 445 3.83 8.16 -8.61
CA LEU A 445 3.02 9.26 -8.12
C LEU A 445 2.68 8.99 -6.65
N ILE A 446 3.04 9.90 -5.75
CA ILE A 446 2.70 9.81 -4.32
C ILE A 446 1.62 10.82 -3.97
N SER A 447 0.68 10.42 -3.10
CA SER A 447 -0.15 11.34 -2.33
C SER A 447 0.17 11.17 -0.85
N ASP A 448 0.66 12.22 -0.21
CA ASP A 448 1.10 12.20 1.18
C ASP A 448 -0.02 12.56 2.16
N LEU A 449 0.28 12.55 3.47
CA LEU A 449 -0.67 12.86 4.55
C LEU A 449 -1.29 14.27 4.47
N TYR A 450 -0.65 15.18 3.75
CA TYR A 450 -1.11 16.56 3.57
C TYR A 450 -1.91 16.74 2.28
N GLY A 451 -2.18 15.66 1.55
CA GLY A 451 -2.89 15.68 0.27
C GLY A 451 -2.04 16.27 -0.86
N ARG A 452 -0.73 16.39 -0.68
CA ARG A 452 0.17 16.87 -1.73
C ARG A 452 0.49 15.71 -2.67
N VAL A 453 0.41 15.97 -3.96
CA VAL A 453 0.63 14.97 -5.01
C VAL A 453 1.85 15.36 -5.84
N GLY A 454 2.74 14.42 -6.08
CA GLY A 454 3.93 14.63 -6.91
C GLY A 454 4.60 13.32 -7.28
N VAL A 455 5.59 13.40 -8.18
CA VAL A 455 6.34 12.21 -8.62
C VAL A 455 7.65 12.12 -7.87
N ILE A 456 7.93 10.92 -7.36
CA ILE A 456 9.16 10.58 -6.65
C ILE A 456 9.88 9.43 -7.34
N GLN A 457 11.20 9.41 -7.19
CA GLN A 457 12.05 8.25 -7.43
C GLN A 457 12.32 7.57 -6.10
N PHE A 458 11.91 6.32 -5.93
CA PHE A 458 12.37 5.51 -4.82
C PHE A 458 13.86 5.22 -4.94
N HIS A 459 14.57 5.36 -3.85
CA HIS A 459 16.02 5.19 -3.84
C HIS A 459 16.45 4.44 -2.58
N PRO A 460 16.87 3.18 -2.68
CA PRO A 460 17.49 2.48 -1.56
C PRO A 460 18.86 3.11 -1.29
N ILE A 461 19.19 3.31 -0.03
CA ILE A 461 20.47 3.93 0.36
C ILE A 461 21.64 2.99 0.04
N PHE A 462 21.41 1.66 0.16
CA PHE A 462 22.41 0.63 -0.02
C PHE A 462 22.03 -0.31 -1.17
N GLU A 463 23.03 -0.72 -1.95
CA GLU A 463 22.84 -1.63 -3.08
C GLU A 463 22.34 -3.02 -2.63
N ASP A 464 22.77 -3.48 -1.46
CA ASP A 464 22.31 -4.74 -0.88
C ASP A 464 20.79 -4.75 -0.66
N LEU A 465 20.19 -3.62 -0.25
CA LEU A 465 18.74 -3.49 -0.11
C LEU A 465 18.03 -3.55 -1.47
N PHE A 466 18.66 -3.02 -2.53
CA PHE A 466 18.11 -3.16 -3.87
C PHE A 466 17.99 -4.64 -4.24
N HIS A 467 19.01 -5.44 -3.97
CA HIS A 467 18.99 -6.88 -4.24
C HIS A 467 18.03 -7.65 -3.30
N ALA A 468 17.92 -7.23 -2.04
CA ALA A 468 17.02 -7.88 -1.09
C ALA A 468 15.54 -7.69 -1.41
N PHE A 469 15.17 -6.52 -1.98
CA PHE A 469 13.78 -6.19 -2.30
C PHE A 469 13.41 -6.44 -3.76
N ASP A 470 14.35 -6.82 -4.62
CA ASP A 470 14.08 -7.16 -6.01
C ASP A 470 13.39 -8.52 -6.09
N THR A 471 12.12 -8.49 -6.51
CA THR A 471 11.29 -9.70 -6.65
C THR A 471 11.38 -10.36 -8.03
N ARG A 472 12.25 -9.85 -8.90
CA ARG A 472 12.46 -10.43 -10.23
C ARG A 472 13.19 -11.78 -10.11
N PRO A 473 12.84 -12.77 -10.96
CA PRO A 473 13.57 -14.04 -10.96
C PRO A 473 15.06 -13.82 -11.27
N PRO A 474 15.96 -14.54 -10.58
CA PRO A 474 17.38 -14.39 -10.79
C PRO A 474 17.74 -14.73 -12.26
N VAL A 475 18.41 -13.81 -12.93
CA VAL A 475 18.94 -14.06 -14.27
C VAL A 475 19.99 -15.18 -14.15
N ARG A 476 19.78 -16.31 -14.82
CA ARG A 476 20.82 -17.33 -14.95
C ARG A 476 22.04 -16.64 -15.56
N LYS A 477 23.14 -16.55 -14.81
CA LYS A 477 24.43 -16.21 -15.41
C LYS A 477 24.71 -17.33 -16.43
N GLU A 478 24.70 -16.99 -17.71
CA GLU A 478 25.28 -17.88 -18.71
C GLU A 478 26.71 -18.15 -18.26
N VAL A 479 27.01 -19.41 -18.03
CA VAL A 479 28.34 -19.87 -17.72
C VAL A 479 29.15 -19.70 -19.01
N GLU A 480 30.00 -18.66 -19.09
CA GLU A 480 31.03 -18.53 -20.11
C GLU A 480 32.06 -19.65 -20.01
#